data_50fb927df02e70b57cd29fd82dc85073
#
_entry.id   50fb927df02e70b57cd29fd82dc85073
#
_cell.length_a   1.000
_cell.length_b   1.000
_cell.length_c   1.000
_cell.angle_alpha   90.00
_cell.angle_beta   90.00
_cell.angle_gamma   90.00
#
_symmetry.space_group_name_H-M   'P 1'
#
loop_
_entity.id
_entity.type
_entity.pdbx_description
1 polymer ?
#
loop_
_entity_poly.entity_id
_entity_poly.type
_entity_poly.pdbx_seq_one_letter_code
_entity_poly.pdbx_strand_id
1 'polypeptide(L)'
;AQSGLPIRGPDYFRDATDLAATLGAAHAIRVKCNGRDDQYWRRYMSDMLKYEAPNRGAVRSSLVDAFNEAFTSAGRIYQTCDNRAVEAEADFAVKGQEIATRMATHYFPQPPERQD
;
A
#
# COMPACT_ATOMS: atom_id res chain seq x y z
N ALA A 1 -9.07 -29.74 0.67
CA ALA A 1 -9.20 -28.57 1.51
C ALA A 1 -8.14 -27.55 1.16
N GLN A 2 -8.52 -26.30 1.17
CA GLN A 2 -7.65 -25.20 0.80
C GLN A 2 -7.01 -24.64 2.05
N SER A 3 -5.89 -25.14 2.40
CA SER A 3 -5.25 -24.74 3.63
C SER A 3 -4.36 -23.51 3.42
N GLY A 4 -4.87 -22.35 3.76
CA GLY A 4 -4.04 -21.18 3.90
C GLY A 4 -3.51 -20.52 2.63
N LEU A 5 -3.95 -20.94 1.45
CA LEU A 5 -3.55 -20.26 0.23
C LEU A 5 -4.36 -18.99 0.07
N PRO A 6 -3.71 -17.87 -0.32
CA PRO A 6 -4.45 -16.64 -0.52
C PRO A 6 -5.41 -16.74 -1.69
N ILE A 7 -6.55 -16.10 -1.56
CA ILE A 7 -7.54 -16.03 -2.63
C ILE A 7 -7.16 -14.83 -3.50
N ARG A 8 -6.60 -15.08 -4.67
CA ARG A 8 -6.10 -14.04 -5.56
C ARG A 8 -6.99 -13.88 -6.77
N GLY A 9 -8.12 -13.22 -6.55
CA GLY A 9 -9.04 -12.87 -7.63
C GLY A 9 -9.00 -11.38 -7.92
N PRO A 10 -9.97 -10.91 -8.76
CA PRO A 10 -10.03 -9.48 -9.11
C PRO A 10 -10.12 -8.54 -7.92
N ASP A 11 -10.85 -8.92 -6.88
CA ASP A 11 -10.99 -8.08 -5.69
C ASP A 11 -9.68 -7.94 -4.93
N TYR A 12 -8.92 -9.03 -4.87
CA TYR A 12 -7.60 -9.02 -4.24
C TYR A 12 -6.68 -8.03 -4.96
N PHE A 13 -6.62 -8.13 -6.28
CA PHE A 13 -5.73 -7.27 -7.06
C PHE A 13 -6.16 -5.81 -7.01
N ARG A 14 -7.47 -5.56 -6.94
CA ARG A 14 -7.96 -4.20 -6.76
C ARG A 14 -7.50 -3.61 -5.43
N ASP A 15 -7.62 -4.37 -4.36
CA ASP A 15 -7.17 -3.92 -3.05
C ASP A 15 -5.66 -3.73 -3.00
N ALA A 16 -4.90 -4.65 -3.58
CA ALA A 16 -3.44 -4.52 -3.63
C ALA A 16 -3.03 -3.28 -4.42
N THR A 17 -3.71 -2.99 -5.53
CA THR A 17 -3.45 -1.82 -6.34
C THR A 17 -3.79 -0.53 -5.58
N ASP A 18 -4.93 -0.52 -4.89
CA ASP A 18 -5.32 0.62 -4.05
C ASP A 18 -4.33 0.86 -2.93
N LEU A 19 -3.83 -0.20 -2.32
CA LEU A 19 -2.81 -0.08 -1.28
C LEU A 19 -1.53 0.52 -1.86
N ALA A 20 -1.08 0.02 -3.00
CA ALA A 20 0.12 0.54 -3.66
C ALA A 20 -0.03 2.03 -3.97
N ALA A 21 -1.17 2.44 -4.52
CA ALA A 21 -1.44 3.83 -4.83
C ALA A 21 -1.47 4.69 -3.55
N THR A 22 -2.10 4.18 -2.49
CA THR A 22 -2.17 4.89 -1.22
C THR A 22 -0.78 5.12 -0.63
N LEU A 23 0.07 4.09 -0.68
CA LEU A 23 1.45 4.20 -0.22
C LEU A 23 2.25 5.19 -1.06
N GLY A 24 2.02 5.20 -2.37
CA GLY A 24 2.70 6.14 -3.26
C GLY A 24 2.34 7.58 -2.95
N ALA A 25 1.06 7.84 -2.72
CA ALA A 25 0.59 9.19 -2.37
C ALA A 25 1.16 9.64 -1.03
N ALA A 26 1.13 8.77 -0.02
CA ALA A 26 1.71 9.07 1.28
C ALA A 26 3.21 9.34 1.18
N HIS A 27 3.91 8.56 0.36
CA HIS A 27 5.34 8.74 0.15
C HIS A 27 5.66 10.10 -0.47
N ALA A 28 4.85 10.56 -1.42
CA ALA A 28 5.06 11.86 -2.05
C ALA A 28 5.03 12.99 -1.02
N ILE A 29 4.07 12.94 -0.10
CA ILE A 29 3.97 13.95 0.94
C ILE A 29 5.15 13.85 1.92
N ARG A 30 5.51 12.64 2.29
CA ARG A 30 6.61 12.41 3.23
C ARG A 30 7.94 12.94 2.67
N VAL A 31 8.21 12.69 1.41
CA VAL A 31 9.39 13.21 0.75
C VAL A 31 9.36 14.74 0.69
N LYS A 32 8.18 15.30 0.43
CA LYS A 32 8.01 16.75 0.40
C LYS A 32 8.29 17.38 1.77
N CYS A 33 7.86 16.74 2.82
CA CYS A 33 8.00 17.26 4.18
C CYS A 33 9.37 16.98 4.78
N ASN A 34 9.93 15.81 4.53
CA ASN A 34 11.13 15.34 5.23
C ASN A 34 12.34 15.15 4.33
N GLY A 35 12.17 15.27 2.99
CA GLY A 35 13.27 15.09 2.07
C GLY A 35 13.32 13.70 1.45
N ARG A 36 14.15 13.57 0.43
CA ARG A 36 14.22 12.35 -0.38
C ARG A 36 14.74 11.14 0.37
N ASP A 37 15.44 11.34 1.47
CA ASP A 37 15.99 10.22 2.22
C ASP A 37 14.94 9.53 3.10
N ASP A 38 13.77 10.14 3.27
CA ASP A 38 12.71 9.51 4.06
C ASP A 38 12.03 8.44 3.23
N GLN A 39 12.32 7.18 3.56
CA GLN A 39 11.83 6.02 2.82
C GLN A 39 10.76 5.24 3.59
N TYR A 40 10.11 5.87 4.57
CA TYR A 40 9.17 5.19 5.44
C TYR A 40 8.10 4.43 4.66
N TRP A 41 7.34 5.11 3.81
CA TRP A 41 6.26 4.48 3.05
C TRP A 41 6.78 3.60 1.93
N ARG A 42 7.94 3.96 1.36
CA ARG A 42 8.52 3.13 0.32
C ARG A 42 8.99 1.78 0.86
N ARG A 43 9.41 1.71 2.11
CA ARG A 43 9.74 0.45 2.74
C ARG A 43 8.51 -0.44 2.88
N TYR A 44 7.36 0.15 3.24
CA TYR A 44 6.10 -0.59 3.25
C TYR A 44 5.79 -1.17 1.89
N MET A 45 5.98 -0.38 0.83
CA MET A 45 5.76 -0.86 -0.53
C MET A 45 6.70 -2.01 -0.87
N SER A 46 7.97 -1.88 -0.52
CA SER A 46 8.95 -2.96 -0.77
C SER A 46 8.56 -4.23 -0.05
N ASP A 47 8.13 -4.11 1.20
CA ASP A 47 7.71 -5.28 1.98
C ASP A 47 6.46 -5.91 1.39
N MET A 48 5.49 -5.08 0.98
CA MET A 48 4.29 -5.59 0.33
C MET A 48 4.64 -6.38 -0.92
N LEU A 49 5.55 -5.87 -1.75
CA LEU A 49 5.96 -6.57 -2.98
C LEU A 49 6.60 -7.92 -2.69
N LYS A 50 7.35 -8.03 -1.61
CA LYS A 50 7.97 -9.32 -1.24
C LYS A 50 6.93 -10.39 -0.96
N TYR A 51 5.81 -10.01 -0.36
CA TYR A 51 4.78 -10.98 0.02
C TYR A 51 3.72 -11.16 -1.05
N GLU A 52 3.36 -10.08 -1.75
CA GLU A 52 2.24 -10.10 -2.68
C GLU A 52 2.66 -10.38 -4.11
N ALA A 53 3.86 -9.97 -4.50
CA ALA A 53 4.35 -10.13 -5.86
C ALA A 53 5.87 -10.32 -5.85
N PRO A 54 6.36 -11.44 -5.27
CA PRO A 54 7.80 -11.65 -5.12
C PRO A 54 8.52 -11.86 -6.46
N ASN A 55 7.80 -12.36 -7.46
CA ASN A 55 8.37 -12.62 -8.77
C ASN A 55 8.15 -11.44 -9.69
N ARG A 56 9.07 -11.24 -10.61
CA ARG A 56 8.88 -10.25 -11.66
C ARG A 56 7.73 -10.68 -12.56
N GLY A 57 6.97 -9.72 -13.04
CA GLY A 57 5.86 -10.01 -13.91
C GLY A 57 4.82 -8.92 -13.90
N ALA A 58 3.68 -9.20 -14.52
CA ALA A 58 2.63 -8.20 -14.72
C ALA A 58 2.05 -7.67 -13.41
N VAL A 59 1.85 -8.54 -12.42
CA VAL A 59 1.28 -8.11 -11.15
C VAL A 59 2.23 -7.15 -10.44
N ARG A 60 3.50 -7.52 -10.33
CA ARG A 60 4.48 -6.65 -9.69
C ARG A 60 4.58 -5.32 -10.42
N SER A 61 4.65 -5.35 -11.74
CA SER A 61 4.72 -4.13 -12.55
C SER A 61 3.50 -3.24 -12.34
N SER A 62 2.31 -3.83 -12.27
CA SER A 62 1.08 -3.06 -12.06
C SER A 62 1.08 -2.38 -10.70
N LEU A 63 1.56 -3.05 -9.65
CA LEU A 63 1.62 -2.47 -8.31
C LEU A 63 2.65 -1.34 -8.26
N VAL A 64 3.81 -1.54 -8.87
CA VAL A 64 4.84 -0.50 -8.94
C VAL A 64 4.32 0.71 -9.71
N ASP A 65 3.64 0.48 -10.83
CA ASP A 65 3.08 1.57 -11.62
C ASP A 65 2.04 2.36 -10.83
N ALA A 66 1.17 1.67 -10.09
CA ALA A 66 0.16 2.33 -9.27
C ALA A 66 0.81 3.20 -8.19
N PHE A 67 1.85 2.71 -7.55
CA PHE A 67 2.61 3.49 -6.57
C PHE A 67 3.20 4.74 -7.23
N ASN A 68 3.88 4.56 -8.35
CA ASN A 68 4.56 5.66 -9.02
C ASN A 68 3.59 6.71 -9.57
N GLU A 69 2.47 6.30 -10.12
CA GLU A 69 1.45 7.22 -10.61
C GLU A 69 0.85 8.03 -9.48
N ALA A 70 0.54 7.40 -8.37
CA ALA A 70 0.00 8.10 -7.20
C ALA A 70 1.04 9.04 -6.59
N PHE A 71 2.30 8.62 -6.56
CA PHE A 71 3.40 9.48 -6.13
C PHE A 71 3.45 10.76 -6.96
N THR A 72 3.40 10.63 -8.27
CA THR A 72 3.44 11.77 -9.17
C THR A 72 2.22 12.67 -8.98
N SER A 73 1.02 12.09 -8.92
CA SER A 73 -0.22 12.85 -8.77
C SER A 73 -0.27 13.59 -7.45
N ALA A 74 0.07 12.93 -6.36
CA ALA A 74 0.07 13.56 -5.04
C ALA A 74 1.13 14.66 -4.95
N GLY A 75 2.27 14.46 -5.60
CA GLY A 75 3.31 15.48 -5.65
C GLY A 75 2.86 16.75 -6.34
N ARG A 76 1.94 16.65 -7.30
CA ARG A 76 1.36 17.80 -7.97
C ARG A 76 0.31 18.50 -7.10
N ILE A 77 -0.46 17.72 -6.35
CA ILE A 77 -1.52 18.25 -5.48
C ILE A 77 -0.93 18.90 -4.24
N TYR A 78 0.06 18.26 -3.62
CA TYR A 78 0.67 18.72 -2.37
C TYR A 78 2.07 19.21 -2.65
N GLN A 79 2.17 20.42 -3.20
CA GLN A 79 3.46 20.97 -3.63
C GLN A 79 4.29 21.52 -2.47
N THR A 80 3.64 21.85 -1.35
CA THR A 80 4.31 22.32 -0.15
C THR A 80 3.90 21.48 1.04
N CYS A 81 4.79 21.39 2.02
CA CYS A 81 4.48 20.68 3.26
C CYS A 81 3.73 21.62 4.21
N ASP A 82 2.44 21.74 3.99
CA ASP A 82 1.56 22.56 4.83
C ASP A 82 0.62 21.66 5.63
N ASN A 83 -0.29 22.26 6.40
CA ASN A 83 -1.23 21.50 7.22
C ASN A 83 -2.11 20.57 6.39
N ARG A 84 -2.48 21.00 5.18
CA ARG A 84 -3.30 20.19 4.30
C ARG A 84 -2.55 18.93 3.87
N ALA A 85 -1.26 19.06 3.56
CA ALA A 85 -0.43 17.92 3.19
C ALA A 85 -0.25 16.96 4.38
N VAL A 86 0.01 17.49 5.56
CA VAL A 86 0.19 16.67 6.75
C VAL A 86 -1.08 15.88 7.07
N GLU A 87 -2.24 16.53 6.99
CA GLU A 87 -3.52 15.86 7.21
C GLU A 87 -3.77 14.80 6.16
N ALA A 88 -3.43 15.10 4.91
CA ALA A 88 -3.61 14.13 3.83
C ALA A 88 -2.75 12.88 4.04
N GLU A 89 -1.50 13.05 4.49
CA GLU A 89 -0.66 11.88 4.77
C GLU A 89 -1.27 11.03 5.88
N ALA A 90 -1.79 11.65 6.92
CA ALA A 90 -2.45 10.93 8.01
C ALA A 90 -3.66 10.14 7.49
N ASP A 91 -4.44 10.74 6.60
CA ASP A 91 -5.59 10.08 6.00
C ASP A 91 -5.17 8.92 5.12
N PHE A 92 -4.11 9.06 4.35
CA PHE A 92 -3.57 7.97 3.55
C PHE A 92 -3.06 6.84 4.45
N ALA A 93 -2.45 7.18 5.59
CA ALA A 93 -1.99 6.15 6.53
C ALA A 93 -3.17 5.33 7.07
N VAL A 94 -4.27 5.99 7.43
CA VAL A 94 -5.47 5.31 7.90
C VAL A 94 -6.06 4.44 6.80
N LYS A 95 -6.18 4.98 5.60
CA LYS A 95 -6.72 4.23 4.45
C LYS A 95 -5.85 3.02 4.15
N GLY A 96 -4.54 3.18 4.16
CA GLY A 96 -3.62 2.06 3.92
C GLY A 96 -3.77 0.97 4.97
N GLN A 97 -3.91 1.36 6.22
CA GLN A 97 -4.12 0.42 7.32
C GLN A 97 -5.42 -0.36 7.12
N GLU A 98 -6.48 0.32 6.73
CA GLU A 98 -7.78 -0.33 6.48
C GLU A 98 -7.68 -1.34 5.34
N ILE A 99 -7.03 -0.95 4.24
CA ILE A 99 -6.86 -1.85 3.10
C ILE A 99 -6.01 -3.05 3.50
N ALA A 100 -4.90 -2.82 4.18
CA ALA A 100 -4.01 -3.90 4.60
C ALA A 100 -4.71 -4.88 5.54
N THR A 101 -5.51 -4.36 6.47
CA THR A 101 -6.28 -5.18 7.39
C THR A 101 -7.33 -6.01 6.64
N ARG A 102 -8.03 -5.38 5.70
CA ARG A 102 -9.01 -6.09 4.88
C ARG A 102 -8.36 -7.20 4.07
N MET A 103 -7.19 -6.93 3.48
CA MET A 103 -6.48 -7.95 2.73
C MET A 103 -6.06 -9.11 3.61
N ALA A 104 -5.55 -8.82 4.80
CA ALA A 104 -5.10 -9.85 5.73
C ALA A 104 -6.24 -10.74 6.21
N THR A 105 -7.40 -10.14 6.49
CA THR A 105 -8.52 -10.89 7.06
C THR A 105 -9.41 -11.52 6.00
N HIS A 106 -9.49 -10.93 4.83
CA HIS A 106 -10.43 -11.35 3.79
C HIS A 106 -9.82 -12.34 2.80
N TYR A 107 -8.56 -12.12 2.41
CA TYR A 107 -7.91 -12.92 1.38
C TYR A 107 -6.92 -13.94 1.95
N PHE A 108 -6.58 -13.82 3.21
CA PHE A 108 -5.68 -14.74 3.90
C PHE A 108 -6.41 -15.26 5.13
N PRO A 109 -7.23 -16.32 4.98
CA PRO A 109 -8.02 -16.81 6.10
C PRO A 109 -7.13 -17.10 7.30
N GLN A 110 -7.55 -16.60 8.44
CA GLN A 110 -6.83 -16.84 9.68
C GLN A 110 -7.06 -18.25 10.17
N PRO A 111 -6.08 -18.88 10.81
CA PRO A 111 -6.31 -20.16 11.44
C PRO A 111 -7.36 -20.01 12.54
N PRO A 112 -8.08 -21.10 12.87
CA PRO A 112 -9.05 -21.04 13.96
C PRO A 112 -8.40 -20.52 15.22
N GLU A 113 -9.15 -19.68 15.92
CA GLU A 113 -8.66 -19.14 17.18
C GLU A 113 -8.52 -20.26 18.20
N ARG A 114 -7.41 -20.25 18.91
CA ARG A 114 -7.17 -21.29 19.92
C ARG A 114 -8.08 -21.09 21.10
N GLN A 115 -8.65 -22.18 21.54
CA GLN A 115 -9.52 -22.20 22.70
C GLN A 115 -8.71 -22.59 23.91
N ASP A 116 -7.87 -21.75 24.37
CA ASP A 116 -7.03 -22.09 25.53
C ASP A 116 -7.69 -21.72 26.85
#